data_12ee46669e38e9530e0f03235853b24d
#
_entry.id   12ee46669e38e9530e0f03235853b24d
#
_cell.length_a   1.000
_cell.length_b   1.000
_cell.length_c   1.000
_cell.angle_alpha   90.00
_cell.angle_beta   90.00
_cell.angle_gamma   90.00
#
_symmetry.space_group_name_H-M   'P 1'
#
loop_
_entity.id
_entity.type
_entity.pdbx_description
1 polymer ?
#
loop_
_entity_poly.entity_id
_entity_poly.type
_entity_poly.pdbx_seq_one_letter_code
_entity_poly.pdbx_strand_id
1 'polypeptide(L)'
;MSYEYRPLVGENYRYNVDSEKPFKISRTKIELFYNCPKCFFKQVKLGLREPPMPSWAINSAVDALLKKEMDYCRKEDRPHGIFKDNKLNIKPFHHNDIEKWQNPFTGIQFLDEEYNFLLFGGVDDIMEDENGQLVVVDFKATAKAAEILSPSNVYNNGAPYKRQLEIYSWLLQKNNFDVSSTGYLLYYNGDASKAYLGKEMHFRRTLVRFELDTEWISPMINDMHACLQEDQMPSQSEGCEECLYLETASKL
;
A
#
# COMPACT_ATOMS: atom_id res chain seq x y z
N MET A 1 16.51 12.39 -22.12
CA MET A 1 16.70 10.96 -22.41
C MET A 1 15.33 10.39 -22.75
N SER A 2 15.16 9.79 -23.93
CA SER A 2 13.92 9.10 -24.30
C SER A 2 13.83 7.82 -23.43
N TYR A 3 12.71 7.67 -22.71
CA TYR A 3 12.44 6.44 -21.95
C TYR A 3 12.20 5.30 -22.97
N GLU A 4 13.07 4.30 -22.96
CA GLU A 4 12.87 3.08 -23.73
C GLU A 4 12.20 2.04 -22.84
N TYR A 5 10.97 1.64 -23.17
CA TYR A 5 10.26 0.60 -22.45
C TYR A 5 10.88 -0.77 -22.75
N ARG A 6 11.27 -1.46 -21.68
CA ARG A 6 11.77 -2.85 -21.75
C ARG A 6 10.77 -3.76 -21.05
N PRO A 7 10.15 -4.70 -21.78
CA PRO A 7 9.09 -5.55 -21.23
C PRO A 7 9.57 -6.55 -20.17
N LEU A 8 10.88 -6.79 -20.08
CA LEU A 8 11.45 -7.67 -19.07
C LEU A 8 12.47 -6.92 -18.20
N VAL A 9 12.43 -7.21 -16.90
CA VAL A 9 13.50 -6.79 -15.98
C VAL A 9 14.76 -7.62 -16.21
N GLY A 10 15.93 -7.08 -15.83
CA GLY A 10 17.18 -7.82 -15.81
C GLY A 10 17.10 -9.03 -14.85
N GLU A 11 17.91 -10.05 -15.08
CA GLU A 11 17.91 -11.29 -14.29
C GLU A 11 18.09 -11.04 -12.79
N ASN A 12 18.95 -10.10 -12.42
CA ASN A 12 19.20 -9.71 -11.02
C ASN A 12 17.94 -9.16 -10.27
N TYR A 13 16.86 -8.86 -10.97
CA TYR A 13 15.60 -8.38 -10.41
C TYR A 13 14.49 -9.43 -10.45
N ARG A 14 14.80 -10.66 -10.90
CA ARG A 14 13.88 -11.79 -10.89
C ARG A 14 14.15 -12.67 -9.68
N TYR A 15 13.11 -13.36 -9.24
CA TYR A 15 13.31 -14.39 -8.23
C TYR A 15 14.24 -15.50 -8.74
N ASN A 16 15.21 -15.86 -7.92
CA ASN A 16 16.11 -16.97 -8.17
C ASN A 16 16.19 -17.82 -6.91
N VAL A 17 15.81 -19.10 -7.02
CA VAL A 17 15.79 -20.07 -5.91
C VAL A 17 17.18 -20.30 -5.31
N ASP A 18 18.23 -20.22 -6.14
CA ASP A 18 19.62 -20.45 -5.71
C ASP A 18 20.30 -19.20 -5.13
N SER A 19 19.56 -18.08 -5.00
CA SER A 19 20.14 -16.84 -4.49
C SER A 19 20.34 -16.88 -2.98
N GLU A 20 21.58 -16.65 -2.53
CA GLU A 20 21.88 -16.45 -1.11
C GLU A 20 21.36 -15.09 -0.58
N LYS A 21 21.09 -14.13 -1.48
CA LYS A 21 20.58 -12.80 -1.11
C LYS A 21 19.07 -12.84 -0.96
N PRO A 22 18.53 -12.23 0.11
CA PRO A 22 17.10 -12.14 0.28
C PRO A 22 16.42 -11.47 -0.92
N PHE A 23 15.35 -12.08 -1.41
CA PHE A 23 14.55 -11.52 -2.48
C PHE A 23 13.58 -10.48 -1.93
N LYS A 24 13.59 -9.27 -2.51
CA LYS A 24 12.72 -8.17 -2.07
C LYS A 24 11.30 -8.33 -2.59
N ILE A 25 10.34 -8.40 -1.66
CA ILE A 25 8.91 -8.46 -1.95
C ILE A 25 8.22 -7.24 -1.34
N SER A 26 7.71 -6.36 -2.19
CA SER A 26 6.95 -5.20 -1.75
C SER A 26 5.50 -5.57 -1.38
N ARG A 27 4.86 -4.73 -0.55
CA ARG A 27 3.42 -4.80 -0.28
C ARG A 27 2.59 -4.98 -1.56
N THR A 28 2.96 -4.28 -2.64
CA THR A 28 2.26 -4.38 -3.93
C THR A 28 2.37 -5.77 -4.54
N LYS A 29 3.49 -6.49 -4.33
CA LYS A 29 3.64 -7.87 -4.82
C LYS A 29 2.84 -8.88 -3.99
N ILE A 30 2.67 -8.63 -2.69
CA ILE A 30 1.74 -9.42 -1.86
C ILE A 30 0.31 -9.24 -2.36
N GLU A 31 -0.13 -8.01 -2.59
CA GLU A 31 -1.45 -7.71 -3.15
C GLU A 31 -1.63 -8.32 -4.56
N LEU A 32 -0.59 -8.30 -5.39
CA LEU A 32 -0.62 -8.91 -6.72
C LEU A 32 -0.84 -10.42 -6.64
N PHE A 33 -0.15 -11.10 -5.72
CA PHE A 33 -0.33 -12.54 -5.51
C PHE A 33 -1.74 -12.85 -5.01
N TYR A 34 -2.23 -12.09 -4.05
CA TYR A 34 -3.60 -12.20 -3.55
C TYR A 34 -4.64 -12.12 -4.69
N ASN A 35 -4.44 -11.17 -5.59
CA ASN A 35 -5.36 -10.96 -6.72
C ASN A 35 -5.21 -12.02 -7.80
N CYS A 36 -3.97 -12.41 -8.17
CA CYS A 36 -3.71 -13.41 -9.20
C CYS A 36 -2.30 -14.01 -9.12
N PRO A 37 -2.15 -15.27 -8.67
CA PRO A 37 -0.87 -15.96 -8.63
C PRO A 37 -0.16 -16.02 -9.99
N LYS A 38 -0.90 -16.15 -11.10
CA LYS A 38 -0.33 -16.13 -12.47
C LYS A 38 0.34 -14.80 -12.81
N CYS A 39 -0.30 -13.66 -12.46
CA CYS A 39 0.29 -12.33 -12.67
C CYS A 39 1.52 -12.13 -11.78
N PHE A 40 1.46 -12.57 -10.54
CA PHE A 40 2.61 -12.54 -9.63
C PHE A 40 3.79 -13.36 -10.19
N PHE A 41 3.55 -14.60 -10.63
CA PHE A 41 4.57 -15.45 -11.23
C PHE A 41 5.21 -14.79 -12.45
N LYS A 42 4.41 -14.24 -13.38
CA LYS A 42 4.91 -13.51 -14.55
C LYS A 42 5.82 -12.36 -14.16
N GLN A 43 5.43 -11.55 -13.16
CA GLN A 43 6.20 -10.37 -12.78
C GLN A 43 7.42 -10.70 -11.93
N VAL A 44 7.31 -11.65 -11.01
CA VAL A 44 8.35 -11.93 -10.02
C VAL A 44 9.34 -12.98 -10.52
N LYS A 45 8.86 -14.11 -11.03
CA LYS A 45 9.73 -15.19 -11.52
C LYS A 45 10.19 -14.98 -12.96
N LEU A 46 9.28 -14.58 -13.88
CA LEU A 46 9.63 -14.34 -15.28
C LEU A 46 10.10 -12.91 -15.56
N GLY A 47 9.86 -11.98 -14.64
CA GLY A 47 10.33 -10.60 -14.76
C GLY A 47 9.56 -9.74 -15.75
N LEU A 48 8.29 -10.09 -16.06
CA LEU A 48 7.45 -9.29 -16.94
C LEU A 48 7.13 -7.95 -16.27
N ARG A 49 7.31 -6.85 -16.99
CA ARG A 49 6.99 -5.49 -16.53
C ARG A 49 5.69 -5.02 -17.17
N GLU A 50 4.85 -4.43 -16.35
CA GLU A 50 3.71 -3.66 -16.86
C GLU A 50 4.19 -2.37 -17.54
N PRO A 51 3.50 -1.90 -18.57
CA PRO A 51 3.72 -0.57 -19.11
C PRO A 51 3.57 0.49 -18.01
N PRO A 52 4.44 1.51 -17.98
CA PRO A 52 4.36 2.55 -16.98
C PRO A 52 3.07 3.37 -17.15
N MET A 53 2.39 3.60 -16.04
CA MET A 53 1.25 4.52 -16.00
C MET A 53 1.72 5.96 -15.72
N PRO A 54 1.01 6.98 -16.21
CA PRO A 54 1.26 8.37 -15.84
C PRO A 54 1.17 8.56 -14.31
N SER A 55 1.98 9.47 -13.77
CA SER A 55 1.94 9.78 -12.34
C SER A 55 0.64 10.52 -11.96
N TRP A 56 0.13 10.23 -10.77
CA TRP A 56 -1.02 10.91 -10.17
C TRP A 56 -0.57 12.20 -9.46
N ALA A 57 -0.22 13.25 -10.24
CA ALA A 57 0.45 14.45 -9.74
C ALA A 57 -0.29 15.16 -8.58
N ILE A 58 -1.61 15.29 -8.66
CA ILE A 58 -2.42 15.92 -7.59
C ILE A 58 -2.41 15.06 -6.33
N ASN A 59 -2.54 13.75 -6.46
CA ASN A 59 -2.51 12.83 -5.31
C ASN A 59 -1.15 12.91 -4.62
N SER A 60 -0.05 12.94 -5.38
CA SER A 60 1.30 13.09 -4.83
C SER A 60 1.50 14.42 -4.09
N ALA A 61 0.89 15.52 -4.59
CA ALA A 61 0.94 16.80 -3.90
C ALA A 61 0.16 16.78 -2.57
N VAL A 62 -1.03 16.16 -2.56
CA VAL A 62 -1.83 15.99 -1.32
C VAL A 62 -1.06 15.14 -0.31
N ASP A 63 -0.49 14.00 -0.73
CA ASP A 63 0.34 13.14 0.13
C ASP A 63 1.50 13.92 0.75
N ALA A 64 2.27 14.64 -0.06
CA ALA A 64 3.41 15.41 0.41
C ALA A 64 3.02 16.53 1.40
N LEU A 65 1.87 17.16 1.22
CA LEU A 65 1.37 18.18 2.14
C LEU A 65 0.89 17.57 3.45
N LEU A 66 0.18 16.44 3.40
CA LEU A 66 -0.27 15.72 4.59
C LEU A 66 0.89 15.22 5.44
N LYS A 67 1.93 14.67 4.83
CA LYS A 67 3.15 14.28 5.56
C LYS A 67 3.76 15.47 6.30
N LYS A 68 3.83 16.65 5.68
CA LYS A 68 4.31 17.88 6.35
C LYS A 68 3.39 18.30 7.51
N GLU A 69 2.07 18.21 7.36
CA GLU A 69 1.12 18.52 8.44
C GLU A 69 1.27 17.53 9.61
N MET A 70 1.44 16.23 9.33
CA MET A 70 1.67 15.23 10.36
C MET A 70 3.02 15.44 11.07
N ASP A 71 4.08 15.76 10.32
CA ASP A 71 5.39 16.09 10.90
C ASP A 71 5.35 17.33 11.79
N TYR A 72 4.57 18.34 11.40
CA TYR A 72 4.34 19.51 12.27
C TYR A 72 3.61 19.08 13.55
N CYS A 73 2.54 18.27 13.46
CA CYS A 73 1.84 17.76 14.62
C CYS A 73 2.74 16.88 15.50
N ARG A 74 3.62 16.08 14.89
CA ARG A 74 4.61 15.24 15.58
C ARG A 74 5.58 16.08 16.39
N LYS A 75 6.16 17.14 15.81
CA LYS A 75 7.05 18.09 16.49
C LYS A 75 6.40 18.80 17.68
N GLU A 76 5.12 19.12 17.57
CA GLU A 76 4.34 19.76 18.60
C GLU A 76 3.73 18.78 19.62
N ASP A 77 4.00 17.48 19.48
CA ASP A 77 3.44 16.38 20.28
C ASP A 77 1.91 16.48 20.46
N ARG A 78 1.19 16.70 19.37
CA ARG A 78 -0.27 16.90 19.39
C ARG A 78 -0.99 16.14 18.27
N PRO A 79 -2.27 15.77 18.50
CA PRO A 79 -3.12 15.20 17.45
C PRO A 79 -3.31 16.18 16.28
N HIS A 80 -3.36 15.64 15.07
CA HIS A 80 -3.82 16.36 13.88
C HIS A 80 -5.34 16.70 14.02
N GLY A 81 -5.77 17.80 13.40
CA GLY A 81 -7.14 18.30 13.51
C GLY A 81 -8.21 17.27 13.16
N ILE A 82 -7.98 16.44 12.13
CA ILE A 82 -8.95 15.41 11.71
C ILE A 82 -9.25 14.39 12.82
N PHE A 83 -8.27 14.01 13.61
CA PHE A 83 -8.48 13.08 14.72
C PHE A 83 -9.27 13.74 15.86
N LYS A 84 -8.99 15.02 16.17
CA LYS A 84 -9.76 15.80 17.14
C LYS A 84 -11.22 15.95 16.72
N ASP A 85 -11.46 16.26 15.44
CA ASP A 85 -12.81 16.41 14.87
C ASP A 85 -13.60 15.10 15.01
N ASN A 86 -12.93 13.94 14.95
CA ASN A 86 -13.50 12.61 15.14
C ASN A 86 -13.43 12.10 16.59
N LYS A 87 -13.04 12.94 17.57
CA LYS A 87 -12.91 12.61 19.00
C LYS A 87 -11.97 11.43 19.28
N LEU A 88 -10.93 11.29 18.47
CA LEU A 88 -9.88 10.30 18.63
C LEU A 88 -8.66 10.92 19.30
N ASN A 89 -8.19 10.27 20.36
CA ASN A 89 -6.96 10.67 21.06
C ASN A 89 -5.76 9.90 20.47
N ILE A 90 -5.46 10.16 19.20
CA ILE A 90 -4.31 9.59 18.49
C ILE A 90 -3.46 10.72 17.93
N LYS A 91 -2.15 10.56 17.98
CA LYS A 91 -1.16 11.55 17.53
C LYS A 91 -0.08 10.88 16.66
N PRO A 92 0.63 11.64 15.79
CA PRO A 92 1.73 11.11 15.01
C PRO A 92 2.82 10.50 15.88
N PHE A 93 3.17 9.25 15.62
CA PHE A 93 4.18 8.50 16.36
C PHE A 93 5.59 9.03 16.13
N HIS A 94 6.37 9.14 17.21
CA HIS A 94 7.77 9.56 17.16
C HIS A 94 8.69 8.35 16.99
N HIS A 95 9.40 8.28 15.87
CA HIS A 95 10.43 7.29 15.63
C HIS A 95 11.53 7.82 14.72
N ASN A 96 12.77 7.41 14.96
CA ASN A 96 13.91 7.87 14.15
C ASN A 96 13.86 7.41 12.70
N ASP A 97 13.21 6.28 12.43
CA ASP A 97 13.08 5.69 11.09
C ASP A 97 11.81 6.13 10.35
N ILE A 98 11.03 7.09 10.85
CA ILE A 98 9.74 7.45 10.24
C ILE A 98 9.90 7.85 8.76
N GLU A 99 10.91 8.66 8.41
CA GLU A 99 11.20 9.05 7.02
C GLU A 99 11.57 7.84 6.14
N LYS A 100 12.31 6.86 6.70
CA LYS A 100 12.66 5.63 6.01
C LYS A 100 11.44 4.77 5.78
N TRP A 101 10.53 4.68 6.77
CA TRP A 101 9.29 3.92 6.68
C TRP A 101 8.30 4.50 5.66
N GLN A 102 8.30 5.83 5.50
CA GLN A 102 7.50 6.53 4.50
C GLN A 102 8.06 6.42 3.07
N ASN A 103 9.29 5.98 2.91
CA ASN A 103 9.90 5.86 1.58
C ASN A 103 9.42 4.57 0.88
N PRO A 104 8.82 4.64 -0.33
CA PRO A 104 8.24 3.50 -1.03
C PRO A 104 9.25 2.43 -1.47
N PHE A 105 10.56 2.75 -1.50
CA PHE A 105 11.63 1.82 -1.90
C PHE A 105 12.31 1.12 -0.73
N THR A 106 12.21 1.67 0.45
CA THR A 106 12.75 1.08 1.69
C THR A 106 11.63 0.61 2.59
N GLY A 107 10.79 1.51 3.04
CA GLY A 107 9.64 1.23 3.89
C GLY A 107 9.98 0.56 5.21
N ILE A 108 8.96 0.05 5.88
CA ILE A 108 9.09 -0.89 6.99
C ILE A 108 9.50 -2.23 6.39
N GLN A 109 10.55 -2.86 6.94
CA GLN A 109 11.13 -4.10 6.40
C GLN A 109 11.04 -5.22 7.43
N PHE A 110 10.80 -6.44 6.96
CA PHE A 110 10.94 -7.67 7.72
C PHE A 110 11.68 -8.71 6.89
N LEU A 111 12.76 -9.25 7.43
CA LEU A 111 13.48 -10.37 6.84
C LEU A 111 12.87 -11.68 7.33
N ASP A 112 12.25 -12.39 6.41
CA ASP A 112 11.81 -13.76 6.62
C ASP A 112 12.98 -14.70 6.24
N GLU A 113 13.66 -15.22 7.28
CA GLU A 113 14.83 -16.09 7.10
C GLU A 113 14.45 -17.48 6.56
N GLU A 114 13.23 -17.95 6.82
CA GLU A 114 12.76 -19.26 6.36
C GLU A 114 12.63 -19.30 4.85
N TYR A 115 12.10 -18.22 4.24
CA TYR A 115 11.88 -18.12 2.80
C TYR A 115 12.92 -17.27 2.08
N ASN A 116 13.87 -16.70 2.81
CA ASN A 116 14.85 -15.75 2.28
C ASN A 116 14.19 -14.57 1.55
N PHE A 117 13.11 -14.03 2.13
CA PHE A 117 12.38 -12.89 1.63
C PHE A 117 12.61 -11.64 2.47
N LEU A 118 12.92 -10.52 1.83
CA LEU A 118 12.87 -9.19 2.47
C LEU A 118 11.54 -8.53 2.10
N LEU A 119 10.56 -8.69 2.99
CA LEU A 119 9.23 -8.11 2.86
C LEU A 119 9.26 -6.64 3.25
N PHE A 120 8.62 -5.76 2.48
CA PHE A 120 8.63 -4.33 2.78
C PHE A 120 7.42 -3.57 2.26
N GLY A 121 7.15 -2.42 2.90
CA GLY A 121 6.12 -1.49 2.45
C GLY A 121 6.34 -0.08 2.97
N GLY A 122 6.20 0.92 2.09
CA GLY A 122 6.21 2.33 2.46
C GLY A 122 4.84 2.73 2.98
N VAL A 123 4.76 3.08 4.26
CA VAL A 123 3.55 3.58 4.92
C VAL A 123 3.43 5.09 4.74
N ASP A 124 2.21 5.63 4.66
CA ASP A 124 2.07 7.09 4.58
C ASP A 124 2.34 7.74 5.92
N ASP A 125 1.72 7.23 7.02
CA ASP A 125 2.11 7.62 8.37
C ASP A 125 1.65 6.60 9.42
N ILE A 126 2.21 6.72 10.62
CA ILE A 126 1.90 5.92 11.81
C ILE A 126 1.56 6.85 12.94
N MET A 127 0.46 6.54 13.61
CA MET A 127 0.01 7.25 14.81
C MET A 127 0.20 6.38 16.04
N GLU A 128 0.13 6.98 17.20
CA GLU A 128 0.11 6.33 18.50
C GLU A 128 -1.19 6.70 19.22
N ASP A 129 -1.87 5.71 19.76
CA ASP A 129 -3.07 5.93 20.57
C ASP A 129 -2.74 6.17 22.05
N GLU A 130 -3.78 6.39 22.87
CA GLU A 130 -3.64 6.64 24.31
C GLU A 130 -3.13 5.45 25.11
N ASN A 131 -3.14 4.25 24.54
CA ASN A 131 -2.62 3.01 25.15
C ASN A 131 -1.17 2.72 24.71
N GLY A 132 -0.59 3.54 23.83
CA GLY A 132 0.73 3.33 23.26
C GLY A 132 0.73 2.35 22.08
N GLN A 133 -0.45 1.96 21.56
CA GLN A 133 -0.54 1.10 20.37
C GLN A 133 -0.35 1.91 19.11
N LEU A 134 0.38 1.33 18.15
CA LEU A 134 0.57 1.96 16.85
C LEU A 134 -0.66 1.78 15.96
N VAL A 135 -1.07 2.85 15.31
CA VAL A 135 -2.24 2.92 14.42
C VAL A 135 -1.77 3.32 13.02
N VAL A 136 -1.96 2.45 12.03
CA VAL A 136 -1.59 2.74 10.65
C VAL A 136 -2.62 3.67 10.02
N VAL A 137 -2.13 4.73 9.37
CA VAL A 137 -2.95 5.68 8.62
C VAL A 137 -2.40 5.82 7.20
N ASP A 138 -3.27 5.69 6.22
CA ASP A 138 -2.92 5.81 4.81
C ASP A 138 -3.71 6.96 4.16
N PHE A 139 -3.04 7.74 3.32
CA PHE A 139 -3.59 8.96 2.74
C PHE A 139 -4.16 8.68 1.35
N LYS A 140 -5.36 9.17 1.11
CA LYS A 140 -6.02 9.01 -0.19
C LYS A 140 -6.57 10.34 -0.68
N ALA A 141 -6.27 10.67 -1.94
CA ALA A 141 -6.88 11.78 -2.64
C ALA A 141 -7.77 11.28 -3.77
N THR A 142 -8.92 11.92 -3.95
CA THR A 142 -9.89 11.61 -5.01
C THR A 142 -10.73 12.84 -5.35
N ALA A 143 -11.59 12.75 -6.36
CA ALA A 143 -12.57 13.78 -6.72
C ALA A 143 -13.92 13.13 -7.06
N LYS A 144 -14.49 12.38 -6.10
CA LYS A 144 -15.82 11.75 -6.26
C LYS A 144 -16.92 12.74 -5.93
N ALA A 145 -18.00 12.75 -6.72
CA ALA A 145 -19.22 13.52 -6.41
C ALA A 145 -19.88 13.02 -5.13
N ALA A 146 -19.93 11.69 -4.94
CA ALA A 146 -20.47 11.07 -3.73
C ALA A 146 -19.57 11.32 -2.51
N GLU A 147 -20.20 11.44 -1.34
CA GLU A 147 -19.48 11.50 -0.07
C GLU A 147 -18.81 10.16 0.25
N ILE A 148 -17.66 10.24 0.91
CA ILE A 148 -16.92 9.09 1.41
C ILE A 148 -17.08 9.08 2.92
N LEU A 149 -17.95 8.21 3.45
CA LEU A 149 -18.27 8.16 4.88
C LEU A 149 -17.88 6.83 5.53
N SER A 150 -17.70 5.79 4.73
CA SER A 150 -17.46 4.43 5.21
C SER A 150 -16.68 3.60 4.17
N PRO A 151 -16.17 2.43 4.53
CA PRO A 151 -15.53 1.51 3.57
C PRO A 151 -16.38 1.21 2.33
N SER A 152 -17.71 1.14 2.45
CA SER A 152 -18.61 0.86 1.32
C SER A 152 -18.64 1.95 0.24
N ASN A 153 -18.20 3.17 0.57
CA ASN A 153 -18.16 4.30 -0.38
C ASN A 153 -16.82 4.42 -1.13
N VAL A 154 -15.84 3.60 -0.79
CA VAL A 154 -14.54 3.60 -1.46
C VAL A 154 -14.43 2.50 -2.52
N TYR A 155 -13.36 2.52 -3.32
CA TYR A 155 -13.13 1.53 -4.37
C TYR A 155 -13.18 0.10 -3.82
N ASN A 156 -13.94 -0.78 -4.47
CA ASN A 156 -14.11 -2.19 -4.10
C ASN A 156 -14.49 -2.38 -2.60
N ASN A 157 -15.41 -1.55 -2.10
CA ASN A 157 -15.81 -1.55 -0.69
C ASN A 157 -14.62 -1.47 0.29
N GLY A 158 -13.53 -0.85 -0.14
CA GLY A 158 -12.33 -0.66 0.65
C GLY A 158 -11.43 -1.88 0.80
N ALA A 159 -11.76 -3.02 0.22
CA ALA A 159 -11.01 -4.25 0.43
C ALA A 159 -9.51 -4.16 0.08
N PRO A 160 -9.07 -3.57 -1.05
CA PRO A 160 -7.63 -3.41 -1.33
C PRO A 160 -6.92 -2.48 -0.35
N TYR A 161 -7.61 -1.45 0.14
CA TYR A 161 -7.05 -0.53 1.12
C TYR A 161 -6.98 -1.15 2.51
N LYS A 162 -7.98 -1.96 2.90
CA LYS A 162 -7.93 -2.74 4.13
C LYS A 162 -6.69 -3.64 4.13
N ARG A 163 -6.48 -4.45 3.08
CA ARG A 163 -5.29 -5.30 2.96
C ARG A 163 -3.98 -4.50 2.99
N GLN A 164 -3.98 -3.30 2.43
CA GLN A 164 -2.82 -2.40 2.50
C GLN A 164 -2.49 -2.02 3.95
N LEU A 165 -3.49 -1.61 4.74
CA LEU A 165 -3.34 -1.30 6.15
C LEU A 165 -2.92 -2.54 6.95
N GLU A 166 -3.51 -3.71 6.67
CA GLU A 166 -3.18 -4.99 7.32
C GLU A 166 -1.72 -5.39 7.09
N ILE A 167 -1.21 -5.28 5.85
CA ILE A 167 0.18 -5.60 5.55
C ILE A 167 1.14 -4.66 6.30
N TYR A 168 0.85 -3.36 6.37
CA TYR A 168 1.67 -2.44 7.15
C TYR A 168 1.62 -2.73 8.65
N SER A 169 0.44 -3.04 9.19
CA SER A 169 0.28 -3.46 10.59
C SER A 169 1.06 -4.74 10.88
N TRP A 170 0.97 -5.73 10.00
CA TRP A 170 1.74 -6.97 10.10
C TRP A 170 3.26 -6.73 10.09
N LEU A 171 3.75 -5.85 9.19
CA LEU A 171 5.17 -5.49 9.15
C LEU A 171 5.64 -4.84 10.47
N LEU A 172 4.83 -3.98 11.08
CA LEU A 172 5.11 -3.39 12.39
C LEU A 172 5.11 -4.46 13.50
N GLN A 173 4.12 -5.36 13.51
CA GLN A 173 4.06 -6.48 14.47
C GLN A 173 5.30 -7.39 14.36
N LYS A 174 5.77 -7.68 13.13
CA LYS A 174 7.01 -8.45 12.89
C LYS A 174 8.27 -7.71 13.37
N ASN A 175 8.21 -6.40 13.55
CA ASN A 175 9.26 -5.57 14.16
C ASN A 175 9.02 -5.35 15.67
N ASN A 176 8.17 -6.17 16.31
CA ASN A 176 7.87 -6.17 17.75
C ASN A 176 7.18 -4.91 18.28
N PHE A 177 6.46 -4.19 17.43
CA PHE A 177 5.58 -3.11 17.89
C PHE A 177 4.22 -3.67 18.30
N ASP A 178 3.62 -3.05 19.32
CA ASP A 178 2.20 -3.27 19.68
C ASP A 178 1.34 -2.43 18.73
N VAL A 179 0.49 -3.10 17.94
CA VAL A 179 -0.25 -2.48 16.84
C VAL A 179 -1.75 -2.70 17.05
N SER A 180 -2.49 -1.61 16.98
CA SER A 180 -3.95 -1.62 17.05
C SER A 180 -4.57 -2.48 15.95
N SER A 181 -5.65 -3.18 16.28
CA SER A 181 -6.53 -3.83 15.30
C SER A 181 -7.38 -2.84 14.47
N THR A 182 -7.17 -1.54 14.67
CA THR A 182 -7.86 -0.49 13.92
C THR A 182 -6.86 0.29 13.07
N GLY A 183 -7.20 0.55 11.81
CA GLY A 183 -6.46 1.46 10.93
C GLY A 183 -7.39 2.43 10.23
N TYR A 184 -6.83 3.48 9.65
CA TYR A 184 -7.62 4.54 9.03
C TYR A 184 -7.13 4.90 7.64
N LEU A 185 -8.09 5.25 6.77
CA LEU A 185 -7.80 6.01 5.56
C LEU A 185 -8.19 7.46 5.80
N LEU A 186 -7.25 8.37 5.58
CA LEU A 186 -7.50 9.80 5.57
C LEU A 186 -7.77 10.24 4.12
N TYR A 187 -9.04 10.48 3.81
CA TYR A 187 -9.46 10.91 2.49
C TYR A 187 -9.52 12.42 2.36
N TYR A 188 -8.93 12.91 1.28
CA TYR A 188 -9.09 14.25 0.76
C TYR A 188 -9.86 14.16 -0.56
N ASN A 189 -11.16 14.45 -0.51
CA ASN A 189 -12.04 14.39 -1.68
C ASN A 189 -12.23 15.80 -2.26
N GLY A 190 -11.63 16.05 -3.44
CA GLY A 190 -11.74 17.33 -4.14
C GLY A 190 -13.20 17.68 -4.46
N ASP A 191 -13.58 18.89 -4.12
CA ASP A 191 -14.96 19.37 -4.28
C ASP A 191 -15.18 19.97 -5.69
N ALA A 192 -15.64 19.12 -6.61
CA ALA A 192 -15.99 19.52 -7.96
C ALA A 192 -17.38 20.20 -8.09
N SER A 193 -18.12 20.38 -6.98
CA SER A 193 -19.43 21.07 -7.01
C SER A 193 -19.31 22.60 -7.05
N LYS A 194 -18.10 23.14 -6.89
CA LYS A 194 -17.85 24.58 -6.96
C LYS A 194 -18.07 25.11 -8.37
N ALA A 195 -18.58 26.35 -8.47
CA ALA A 195 -18.89 26.98 -9.77
C ALA A 195 -17.64 27.21 -10.66
N TYR A 196 -16.46 27.37 -10.02
CA TYR A 196 -15.17 27.57 -10.70
C TYR A 196 -14.00 27.16 -9.79
N LEU A 197 -12.84 26.86 -10.38
CA LEU A 197 -11.66 26.44 -9.64
C LEU A 197 -11.01 27.59 -8.85
N GLY A 198 -10.91 28.80 -9.43
CA GLY A 198 -10.18 29.92 -8.85
C GLY A 198 -8.69 29.62 -8.72
N LYS A 199 -8.12 29.98 -7.55
CA LYS A 199 -6.71 29.72 -7.20
C LYS A 199 -6.54 28.56 -6.22
N GLU A 200 -7.63 28.01 -5.70
CA GLU A 200 -7.64 27.03 -4.62
C GLU A 200 -8.59 25.88 -4.95
N MET A 201 -8.14 24.66 -4.68
CA MET A 201 -9.00 23.50 -4.72
C MET A 201 -9.48 23.18 -3.31
N HIS A 202 -10.79 23.13 -3.12
CA HIS A 202 -11.37 22.75 -1.85
C HIS A 202 -11.47 21.23 -1.72
N PHE A 203 -11.21 20.72 -0.51
CA PHE A 203 -11.31 19.31 -0.20
C PHE A 203 -12.26 19.06 0.97
N ARG A 204 -13.11 18.05 0.83
CA ARG A 204 -13.83 17.46 1.95
C ARG A 204 -12.95 16.39 2.58
N ARG A 205 -12.72 16.47 3.88
CA ARG A 205 -11.86 15.53 4.61
C ARG A 205 -12.71 14.49 5.31
N THR A 206 -12.34 13.23 5.21
CA THR A 206 -13.03 12.14 5.90
C THR A 206 -12.01 11.13 6.43
N LEU A 207 -12.24 10.65 7.64
CA LEU A 207 -11.50 9.57 8.25
C LEU A 207 -12.34 8.29 8.17
N VAL A 208 -11.88 7.30 7.40
CA VAL A 208 -12.56 6.02 7.23
C VAL A 208 -11.87 4.96 8.05
N ARG A 209 -12.60 4.39 9.03
CA ARG A 209 -12.11 3.36 9.94
C ARG A 209 -12.20 1.98 9.33
N PHE A 210 -11.19 1.14 9.59
CA PHE A 210 -11.15 -0.27 9.26
C PHE A 210 -10.77 -1.10 10.49
N GLU A 211 -11.47 -2.23 10.67
CA GLU A 211 -11.03 -3.30 11.55
C GLU A 211 -10.09 -4.21 10.77
N LEU A 212 -8.89 -4.40 11.30
CA LEU A 212 -7.79 -5.09 10.63
C LEU A 212 -7.64 -6.52 11.17
N ASP A 213 -7.35 -7.42 10.24
CA ASP A 213 -6.98 -8.81 10.51
C ASP A 213 -5.69 -9.11 9.76
N THR A 214 -4.62 -9.48 10.47
CA THR A 214 -3.31 -9.77 9.88
C THR A 214 -3.01 -11.26 9.76
N GLU A 215 -3.91 -12.14 10.20
CA GLU A 215 -3.66 -13.59 10.29
C GLU A 215 -3.50 -14.24 8.90
N TRP A 216 -4.13 -13.68 7.87
CA TRP A 216 -4.04 -14.18 6.51
C TRP A 216 -2.67 -13.99 5.83
N ILE A 217 -1.82 -13.09 6.35
CA ILE A 217 -0.59 -12.66 5.65
C ILE A 217 0.49 -13.72 5.70
N SER A 218 0.76 -14.32 6.87
CA SER A 218 1.80 -15.35 6.98
C SER A 218 1.50 -16.61 6.13
N PRO A 219 0.28 -17.16 6.11
CA PRO A 219 -0.10 -18.21 5.16
C PRO A 219 0.10 -17.79 3.69
N MET A 220 -0.27 -16.54 3.35
CA MET A 220 -0.10 -15.99 2.00
C MET A 220 1.38 -15.93 1.59
N ILE A 221 2.30 -15.56 2.49
CA ILE A 221 3.75 -15.56 2.22
C ILE A 221 4.25 -16.98 1.94
N ASN A 222 3.78 -17.97 2.69
CA ASN A 222 4.09 -19.38 2.42
C ASN A 222 3.62 -19.81 1.01
N ASP A 223 2.40 -19.46 0.63
CA ASP A 223 1.84 -19.79 -0.69
C ASP A 223 2.60 -19.07 -1.82
N MET A 224 3.02 -17.83 -1.59
CA MET A 224 3.89 -17.09 -2.52
C MET A 224 5.22 -17.79 -2.73
N HIS A 225 5.85 -18.25 -1.64
CA HIS A 225 7.10 -19.00 -1.72
C HIS A 225 6.89 -20.29 -2.49
N ALA A 226 5.89 -21.11 -2.14
CA ALA A 226 5.57 -22.34 -2.84
C ALA A 226 5.34 -22.11 -4.36
N CYS A 227 4.58 -21.06 -4.71
CA CYS A 227 4.36 -20.67 -6.10
C CYS A 227 5.67 -20.36 -6.86
N LEU A 228 6.64 -19.72 -6.20
CA LEU A 228 7.92 -19.38 -6.81
C LEU A 228 8.87 -20.58 -6.95
N GLN A 229 8.68 -21.64 -6.16
CA GLN A 229 9.45 -22.90 -6.30
C GLN A 229 9.00 -23.70 -7.53
N GLU A 230 7.75 -23.58 -7.95
CA GLU A 230 7.21 -24.32 -9.09
C GLU A 230 7.80 -23.84 -10.42
N ASP A 231 8.09 -24.78 -11.33
CA ASP A 231 8.52 -24.47 -12.70
C ASP A 231 7.35 -24.13 -13.62
N GLN A 232 6.16 -24.60 -13.28
CA GLN A 232 4.95 -24.36 -14.05
C GLN A 232 4.23 -23.11 -13.58
N MET A 233 3.79 -22.31 -14.55
CA MET A 233 2.98 -21.12 -14.27
C MET A 233 1.63 -21.53 -13.67
N PRO A 234 1.22 -20.95 -12.53
CA PRO A 234 -0.08 -21.26 -11.92
C PRO A 234 -1.25 -20.80 -12.80
N SER A 235 -2.42 -21.31 -12.49
CA SER A 235 -3.68 -20.86 -13.11
C SER A 235 -3.95 -19.41 -12.74
N GLN A 236 -4.64 -18.69 -13.63
CA GLN A 236 -5.12 -17.34 -13.33
C GLN A 236 -6.29 -17.41 -12.35
N SER A 237 -6.44 -16.36 -11.55
CA SER A 237 -7.64 -16.16 -10.74
C SER A 237 -8.86 -15.87 -11.63
N GLU A 238 -10.02 -16.31 -11.18
CA GLU A 238 -11.30 -15.98 -11.84
C GLU A 238 -11.46 -14.46 -11.91
N GLY A 239 -11.85 -13.95 -13.07
CA GLY A 239 -12.06 -12.52 -13.30
C GLY A 239 -10.79 -11.65 -13.35
N CYS A 240 -9.59 -12.23 -13.43
CA CYS A 240 -8.36 -11.46 -13.60
C CYS A 240 -8.34 -10.73 -14.94
N GLU A 241 -8.61 -9.43 -14.92
CA GLU A 241 -8.72 -8.58 -16.12
C GLU A 241 -7.42 -8.54 -16.94
N GLU A 242 -6.26 -8.49 -16.29
CA GLU A 242 -4.96 -8.51 -16.96
C GLU A 242 -4.74 -9.81 -17.74
N CYS A 243 -5.02 -10.96 -17.12
CA CYS A 243 -4.88 -12.25 -17.79
C CYS A 243 -5.86 -12.37 -18.95
N LEU A 244 -7.12 -11.94 -18.77
CA LEU A 244 -8.15 -11.96 -19.81
C LEU A 244 -7.75 -11.06 -20.99
N TYR A 245 -7.23 -9.84 -20.71
CA TYR A 245 -6.74 -8.94 -21.74
C TYR A 245 -5.60 -9.56 -22.56
N LEU A 246 -4.59 -10.12 -21.90
CA LEU A 246 -3.43 -10.73 -22.55
C LEU A 246 -3.83 -11.95 -23.39
N GLU A 247 -4.72 -12.79 -22.87
CA GLU A 247 -5.24 -13.93 -23.63
C GLU A 247 -6.04 -13.54 -24.87
N THR A 248 -6.84 -12.49 -24.74
CA THR A 248 -7.62 -11.97 -25.87
C THR A 248 -6.70 -11.36 -26.91
N ALA A 249 -5.76 -10.50 -26.50
CA ALA A 249 -4.82 -9.85 -27.42
C ALA A 249 -3.92 -10.85 -28.17
N SER A 250 -3.58 -11.98 -27.54
CA SER A 250 -2.76 -13.03 -28.19
C SER A 250 -3.50 -13.83 -29.26
N LYS A 251 -4.82 -13.71 -29.36
CA LYS A 251 -5.67 -14.41 -30.34
C LYS A 251 -6.06 -13.55 -31.56
N LEU A 252 -5.73 -12.24 -31.49
CA LEU A 252 -5.98 -11.28 -32.60
C LEU A 252 -4.81 -11.21 -33.55
#